data_91a79f1d684622498ccc6d59b28fb3f5
#
_entry.id   91a79f1d684622498ccc6d59b28fb3f5
#
_cell.length_a   1.000
_cell.length_b   1.000
_cell.length_c   1.000
_cell.angle_alpha   90.00
_cell.angle_beta   90.00
_cell.angle_gamma   90.00
#
_symmetry.space_group_name_H-M   'P 1'
#
loop_
_entity.id
_entity.type
_entity.pdbx_description
1 polymer ?
#
loop_
_entity_poly.entity_id
_entity_poly.type
_entity_poly.pdbx_seq_one_letter_code
_entity_poly.pdbx_strand_id
1 'polypeptide(L)'
;MTLSGDNEVAIQFPFFNVFKDGRVELLWSDLFPKTSPSHDLITGVRSKDVIISTEPQVSTHQKFPLLLYVHGGGFVMFSAFDAPYHLLCSKIAADANVIVVSDSWKALQWVASHADGGGSEPWLNDHTDFGEVFVGGDSAGGNISHTLAFRVGSIGLPGVRLVGIIMAHPFFGGTEDDEMWLYMCTDNRGLDDPRMNPGLEELAMLGCERVLIFVAEKDYLNVVGRNYYEKLKKSGWKGSVEIVENENEGHCFFLRDFNCEKSLELTQKVVSFLKQTSC
;
A
#
# COMPACT_ATOMS: atom_id res chain seq x y z
N MET A 1 -25.37 -34.53 25.55
CA MET A 1 -24.12 -34.41 24.81
C MET A 1 -23.87 -32.94 24.60
N THR A 2 -22.96 -32.38 25.37
CA THR A 2 -22.66 -30.94 25.40
C THR A 2 -21.72 -30.57 24.27
N LEU A 3 -22.26 -29.85 23.28
CA LEU A 3 -21.47 -29.14 22.26
C LEU A 3 -20.93 -27.84 22.86
N SER A 4 -19.90 -27.89 23.69
CA SER A 4 -19.38 -26.72 24.41
C SER A 4 -17.89 -26.45 24.20
N GLY A 5 -17.25 -27.07 23.18
CA GLY A 5 -15.84 -26.90 22.89
C GLY A 5 -15.49 -25.99 21.71
N ASP A 6 -16.42 -25.83 20.75
CA ASP A 6 -16.07 -25.30 19.42
C ASP A 6 -16.11 -23.76 19.32
N ASN A 7 -16.56 -23.05 20.33
CA ASN A 7 -16.67 -21.58 20.33
C ASN A 7 -15.79 -20.89 21.38
N GLU A 8 -14.79 -21.58 21.93
CA GLU A 8 -13.87 -20.98 22.88
C GLU A 8 -12.69 -20.33 22.14
N VAL A 9 -12.52 -19.00 22.38
CA VAL A 9 -11.39 -18.25 21.82
C VAL A 9 -10.10 -18.71 22.50
N ALA A 10 -9.14 -19.19 21.72
CA ALA A 10 -7.83 -19.60 22.18
C ALA A 10 -6.84 -18.43 22.23
N ILE A 11 -6.87 -17.56 21.23
CA ILE A 11 -6.03 -16.36 21.13
C ILE A 11 -6.88 -15.22 20.60
N GLN A 12 -6.76 -14.04 21.22
CA GLN A 12 -7.41 -12.82 20.75
C GLN A 12 -6.36 -11.80 20.29
N PHE A 13 -6.48 -11.38 19.05
CA PHE A 13 -5.71 -10.28 18.48
C PHE A 13 -6.61 -9.05 18.26
N PRO A 14 -6.04 -7.87 18.03
CA PRO A 14 -6.84 -6.65 17.81
C PRO A 14 -7.82 -6.74 16.63
N PHE A 15 -7.53 -7.59 15.63
CA PHE A 15 -8.26 -7.66 14.38
C PHE A 15 -8.97 -8.99 14.15
N PHE A 16 -8.63 -10.03 14.88
CA PHE A 16 -9.24 -11.36 14.73
C PHE A 16 -9.10 -12.21 16.00
N ASN A 17 -10.01 -13.16 16.12
CA ASN A 17 -9.97 -14.22 17.12
C ASN A 17 -9.53 -15.53 16.48
N VAL A 18 -8.73 -16.30 17.21
CA VAL A 18 -8.42 -17.70 16.88
C VAL A 18 -9.13 -18.59 17.88
N PHE A 19 -9.97 -19.49 17.41
CA PHE A 19 -10.70 -20.46 18.25
C PHE A 19 -9.85 -21.71 18.50
N LYS A 20 -10.19 -22.45 19.54
CA LYS A 20 -9.47 -23.71 19.90
C LYS A 20 -9.55 -24.78 18.80
N ASP A 21 -10.54 -24.73 17.92
CA ASP A 21 -10.68 -25.60 16.76
C ASP A 21 -9.87 -25.14 15.53
N GLY A 22 -9.12 -24.03 15.64
CA GLY A 22 -8.29 -23.46 14.57
C GLY A 22 -9.04 -22.49 13.64
N ARG A 23 -10.35 -22.28 13.83
CA ARG A 23 -11.06 -21.24 13.06
C ARG A 23 -10.53 -19.87 13.39
N VAL A 24 -10.51 -18.99 12.38
CA VAL A 24 -10.20 -17.57 12.52
C VAL A 24 -11.45 -16.76 12.21
N GLU A 25 -11.79 -15.83 13.08
CA GLU A 25 -12.88 -14.88 12.91
C GLU A 25 -12.32 -13.47 12.82
N LEU A 26 -12.55 -12.80 11.72
CA LEU A 26 -12.18 -11.39 11.55
C LEU A 26 -13.19 -10.50 12.27
N LEU A 27 -12.70 -9.63 13.17
CA LEU A 27 -13.56 -8.79 14.01
C LEU A 27 -14.17 -7.60 13.26
N TRP A 28 -13.56 -7.16 12.18
CA TRP A 28 -13.88 -5.91 11.47
C TRP A 28 -14.09 -6.10 9.96
N SER A 29 -14.48 -7.32 9.52
CA SER A 29 -14.65 -7.66 8.10
C SER A 29 -15.67 -6.77 7.38
N ASP A 30 -16.69 -6.29 8.10
CA ASP A 30 -17.79 -5.50 7.56
C ASP A 30 -17.77 -4.05 8.05
N LEU A 31 -16.60 -3.53 8.47
CA LEU A 31 -16.48 -2.17 8.99
C LEU A 31 -16.88 -1.12 7.95
N PHE A 32 -16.61 -1.37 6.68
CA PHE A 32 -16.93 -0.46 5.58
C PHE A 32 -17.81 -1.12 4.54
N PRO A 33 -18.70 -0.35 3.90
CA PRO A 33 -19.46 -0.86 2.76
C PRO A 33 -18.50 -1.19 1.61
N LYS A 34 -18.81 -2.27 0.89
CA LYS A 34 -18.09 -2.64 -0.33
C LYS A 34 -18.58 -1.80 -1.51
N THR A 35 -17.67 -1.46 -2.40
CA THR A 35 -17.97 -0.75 -3.65
C THR A 35 -17.95 -1.70 -4.84
N SER A 36 -18.58 -1.27 -5.92
CA SER A 36 -18.52 -1.94 -7.22
C SER A 36 -17.82 -1.04 -8.24
N PRO A 37 -17.30 -1.59 -9.33
CA PRO A 37 -16.78 -0.81 -10.43
C PRO A 37 -17.78 0.24 -10.90
N SER A 38 -17.31 1.46 -11.15
CA SER A 38 -18.17 2.58 -11.47
C SER A 38 -17.53 3.53 -12.49
N HIS A 39 -18.38 4.39 -13.06
CA HIS A 39 -17.94 5.60 -13.74
C HIS A 39 -18.42 6.78 -12.91
N ASP A 40 -17.49 7.43 -12.22
CA ASP A 40 -17.81 8.64 -11.47
C ASP A 40 -17.89 9.83 -12.40
N LEU A 41 -19.10 10.37 -12.57
CA LEU A 41 -19.38 11.51 -13.45
C LEU A 41 -18.81 12.84 -12.92
N ILE A 42 -18.49 12.92 -11.63
CA ILE A 42 -17.94 14.14 -11.00
C ILE A 42 -16.44 14.21 -11.23
N THR A 43 -15.72 13.14 -10.95
CA THR A 43 -14.25 13.08 -11.10
C THR A 43 -13.81 12.64 -12.50
N GLY A 44 -14.70 12.03 -13.28
CA GLY A 44 -14.38 11.43 -14.57
C GLY A 44 -13.60 10.11 -14.46
N VAL A 45 -13.35 9.62 -13.26
CA VAL A 45 -12.62 8.37 -13.03
C VAL A 45 -13.50 7.17 -13.40
N ARG A 46 -12.91 6.23 -14.14
CA ARG A 46 -13.51 4.93 -14.41
C ARG A 46 -12.79 3.88 -13.58
N SER A 47 -13.53 3.10 -12.82
CA SER A 47 -13.00 1.93 -12.12
C SER A 47 -13.57 0.67 -12.71
N LYS A 48 -12.78 -0.40 -12.72
CA LYS A 48 -13.24 -1.73 -13.09
C LYS A 48 -12.49 -2.78 -12.27
N ASP A 49 -13.18 -3.86 -11.96
CA ASP A 49 -12.55 -5.07 -11.48
C ASP A 49 -12.00 -5.81 -12.70
N VAL A 50 -10.71 -6.00 -12.75
CA VAL A 50 -10.11 -6.85 -13.76
C VAL A 50 -10.19 -8.28 -13.26
N ILE A 51 -11.26 -8.97 -13.62
CA ILE A 51 -11.21 -10.42 -13.74
C ILE A 51 -10.37 -10.64 -14.99
N ILE A 52 -9.18 -11.24 -14.87
CA ILE A 52 -8.20 -11.42 -15.93
C ILE A 52 -8.89 -12.09 -17.16
N SER A 53 -9.74 -11.36 -17.87
CA SER A 53 -10.25 -11.63 -19.22
C SER A 53 -11.22 -10.53 -19.70
N THR A 54 -10.87 -9.90 -20.81
CA THR A 54 -11.64 -9.23 -21.87
C THR A 54 -12.51 -7.99 -21.59
N GLU A 55 -12.02 -6.88 -22.19
CA GLU A 55 -12.69 -5.75 -22.91
C GLU A 55 -13.03 -4.46 -22.12
N PRO A 56 -13.19 -3.27 -22.76
CA PRO A 56 -12.75 -2.70 -24.03
C PRO A 56 -12.17 -1.26 -24.02
N GLN A 57 -11.82 -0.78 -25.17
CA GLN A 57 -11.16 0.40 -25.71
C GLN A 57 -11.44 1.78 -25.09
N VAL A 58 -10.37 2.53 -24.81
CA VAL A 58 -10.33 4.00 -24.75
C VAL A 58 -9.28 4.48 -25.75
N SER A 59 -9.68 5.36 -26.67
CA SER A 59 -8.84 5.86 -27.74
C SER A 59 -8.13 7.15 -27.32
N THR A 60 -6.96 7.06 -26.71
CA THR A 60 -5.96 8.14 -26.69
C THR A 60 -4.59 7.50 -26.61
N HIS A 61 -3.63 8.03 -27.35
CA HIS A 61 -2.21 7.59 -27.29
C HIS A 61 -1.45 8.18 -26.09
N GLN A 62 -2.17 8.76 -25.12
CA GLN A 62 -1.56 9.37 -23.94
C GLN A 62 -1.20 8.28 -22.92
N LYS A 63 0.04 8.33 -22.44
CA LYS A 63 0.54 7.49 -21.36
C LYS A 63 0.42 8.23 -20.03
N PHE A 64 0.13 7.48 -18.97
CA PHE A 64 -0.05 7.98 -17.62
C PHE A 64 0.86 7.23 -16.65
N PRO A 65 1.43 7.88 -15.64
CA PRO A 65 2.08 7.21 -14.54
C PRO A 65 1.14 6.19 -13.90
N LEU A 66 1.71 5.17 -13.26
CA LEU A 66 0.93 4.15 -12.56
C LEU A 66 1.27 4.16 -11.08
N LEU A 67 0.25 4.14 -10.23
CA LEU A 67 0.36 3.90 -8.80
C LEU A 67 -0.24 2.52 -8.47
N LEU A 68 0.59 1.61 -7.95
CA LEU A 68 0.10 0.42 -7.25
C LEU A 68 -0.17 0.81 -5.79
N TYR A 69 -1.44 0.80 -5.37
CA TYR A 69 -1.81 1.13 -3.99
C TYR A 69 -2.15 -0.13 -3.20
N VAL A 70 -1.48 -0.32 -2.07
CA VAL A 70 -1.68 -1.45 -1.16
C VAL A 70 -2.42 -0.95 0.09
N HIS A 71 -3.61 -1.48 0.33
CA HIS A 71 -4.42 -1.09 1.49
C HIS A 71 -3.81 -1.54 2.82
N GLY A 72 -4.14 -0.85 3.89
CA GLY A 72 -3.79 -1.23 5.25
C GLY A 72 -4.62 -2.38 5.80
N GLY A 73 -4.80 -2.40 7.12
CA GLY A 73 -5.64 -3.42 7.79
C GLY A 73 -4.85 -4.53 8.46
N GLY A 74 -3.64 -4.26 8.95
CA GLY A 74 -2.86 -5.21 9.76
C GLY A 74 -2.54 -6.52 9.04
N PHE A 75 -2.41 -6.50 7.70
CA PHE A 75 -2.18 -7.64 6.80
C PHE A 75 -3.35 -8.64 6.67
N VAL A 76 -4.43 -8.49 7.41
CA VAL A 76 -5.53 -9.48 7.49
C VAL A 76 -6.91 -8.89 7.21
N MET A 77 -7.06 -7.55 7.29
CA MET A 77 -8.34 -6.88 7.10
C MET A 77 -8.35 -6.05 5.84
N PHE A 78 -9.56 -5.66 5.45
CA PHE A 78 -9.88 -4.78 4.35
C PHE A 78 -9.58 -5.38 2.96
N SER A 79 -9.92 -4.64 1.97
CA SER A 79 -9.72 -4.98 0.55
C SER A 79 -9.81 -3.73 -0.30
N ALA A 80 -9.39 -3.83 -1.55
CA ALA A 80 -9.55 -2.78 -2.56
C ALA A 80 -11.04 -2.37 -2.78
N PHE A 81 -11.98 -3.25 -2.40
CA PHE A 81 -13.42 -3.02 -2.55
C PHE A 81 -14.04 -2.24 -1.38
N ASP A 82 -13.30 -2.00 -0.30
CA ASP A 82 -13.80 -1.17 0.80
C ASP A 82 -13.90 0.29 0.38
N ALA A 83 -15.06 0.91 0.68
CA ALA A 83 -15.38 2.25 0.20
C ALA A 83 -14.29 3.32 0.48
N PRO A 84 -13.63 3.37 1.66
CA PRO A 84 -12.55 4.31 1.89
C PRO A 84 -11.41 4.18 0.90
N TYR A 85 -10.96 2.97 0.59
CA TYR A 85 -9.87 2.76 -0.35
C TYR A 85 -10.27 3.07 -1.79
N HIS A 86 -11.49 2.70 -2.18
CA HIS A 86 -12.01 3.06 -3.48
C HIS A 86 -12.07 4.59 -3.67
N LEU A 87 -12.58 5.33 -2.68
CA LEU A 87 -12.65 6.78 -2.71
C LEU A 87 -11.26 7.44 -2.75
N LEU A 88 -10.33 6.98 -1.91
CA LEU A 88 -8.95 7.46 -1.89
C LEU A 88 -8.27 7.27 -3.24
N CYS A 89 -8.32 6.05 -3.77
CA CYS A 89 -7.72 5.69 -5.06
C CYS A 89 -8.34 6.50 -6.21
N SER A 90 -9.67 6.66 -6.22
CA SER A 90 -10.36 7.47 -7.23
C SER A 90 -9.95 8.94 -7.15
N LYS A 91 -9.83 9.49 -5.94
CA LYS A 91 -9.37 10.87 -5.77
C LYS A 91 -7.92 11.06 -6.23
N ILE A 92 -7.01 10.17 -5.86
CA ILE A 92 -5.62 10.22 -6.32
C ILE A 92 -5.55 10.09 -7.85
N ALA A 93 -6.30 9.15 -8.43
CA ALA A 93 -6.34 8.97 -9.89
C ALA A 93 -6.77 10.24 -10.61
N ALA A 94 -7.85 10.90 -10.13
CA ALA A 94 -8.36 12.14 -10.70
C ALA A 94 -7.36 13.31 -10.55
N ASP A 95 -6.88 13.54 -9.32
CA ASP A 95 -6.09 14.72 -9.00
C ASP A 95 -4.65 14.63 -9.55
N ALA A 96 -4.07 13.42 -9.56
CA ALA A 96 -2.73 13.20 -10.08
C ALA A 96 -2.69 12.88 -11.58
N ASN A 97 -3.82 12.48 -12.16
CA ASN A 97 -3.91 11.97 -13.52
C ASN A 97 -3.03 10.73 -13.73
N VAL A 98 -3.24 9.72 -12.90
CA VAL A 98 -2.51 8.45 -12.88
C VAL A 98 -3.47 7.26 -12.98
N ILE A 99 -2.95 6.14 -13.47
CA ILE A 99 -3.65 4.85 -13.35
C ILE A 99 -3.40 4.31 -11.95
N VAL A 100 -4.45 3.88 -11.23
CA VAL A 100 -4.32 3.24 -9.92
C VAL A 100 -4.72 1.78 -10.01
N VAL A 101 -3.83 0.90 -9.55
CA VAL A 101 -4.07 -0.54 -9.39
C VAL A 101 -3.98 -0.85 -7.90
N SER A 102 -4.89 -1.64 -7.35
CA SER A 102 -4.85 -2.00 -5.94
C SER A 102 -4.62 -3.49 -5.77
N ASP A 103 -3.46 -3.87 -5.22
CA ASP A 103 -3.06 -5.22 -4.79
C ASP A 103 -1.56 -5.23 -4.33
N SER A 104 -0.89 -6.40 -4.43
CA SER A 104 0.44 -6.72 -3.89
C SER A 104 1.47 -7.09 -4.96
N TRP A 105 2.51 -7.89 -4.58
CA TRP A 105 3.61 -8.30 -5.49
C TRP A 105 3.14 -8.97 -6.77
N LYS A 106 2.13 -9.84 -6.71
CA LYS A 106 1.61 -10.50 -7.92
C LYS A 106 0.98 -9.49 -8.89
N ALA A 107 0.30 -8.47 -8.37
CA ALA A 107 -0.24 -7.40 -9.19
C ALA A 107 0.87 -6.56 -9.82
N LEU A 108 1.96 -6.26 -9.09
CA LEU A 108 3.10 -5.55 -9.66
C LEU A 108 3.80 -6.35 -10.78
N GLN A 109 3.94 -7.66 -10.60
CA GLN A 109 4.44 -8.55 -11.66
C GLN A 109 3.48 -8.63 -12.86
N TRP A 110 2.18 -8.68 -12.60
CA TRP A 110 1.17 -8.65 -13.64
C TRP A 110 1.18 -7.31 -14.39
N VAL A 111 1.28 -6.18 -13.70
CA VAL A 111 1.50 -4.87 -14.35
C VAL A 111 2.74 -4.92 -15.23
N ALA A 112 3.87 -5.42 -14.74
CA ALA A 112 5.12 -5.52 -15.50
C ALA A 112 5.00 -6.40 -16.74
N SER A 113 4.13 -7.41 -16.74
CA SER A 113 3.89 -8.26 -17.93
C SER A 113 3.22 -7.53 -19.09
N HIS A 114 2.82 -6.28 -18.90
CA HIS A 114 2.24 -5.42 -19.95
C HIS A 114 3.24 -4.43 -20.55
N ALA A 115 4.48 -4.39 -20.03
CA ALA A 115 5.47 -3.38 -20.42
C ALA A 115 5.89 -3.44 -21.89
N ASP A 116 5.78 -4.60 -22.51
CA ASP A 116 6.04 -4.81 -23.94
C ASP A 116 4.78 -4.65 -24.82
N GLY A 117 3.63 -4.28 -24.25
CA GLY A 117 2.36 -4.12 -24.94
C GLY A 117 1.60 -5.41 -25.20
N GLY A 118 2.10 -6.55 -24.74
CA GLY A 118 1.52 -7.88 -24.98
C GLY A 118 0.66 -8.44 -23.85
N GLY A 119 0.42 -7.68 -22.79
CA GLY A 119 -0.37 -8.11 -21.65
C GLY A 119 -1.87 -8.21 -21.93
N SER A 120 -2.60 -8.90 -21.03
CA SER A 120 -4.04 -9.17 -21.20
C SER A 120 -4.94 -7.96 -20.96
N GLU A 121 -4.43 -6.88 -20.34
CA GLU A 121 -5.23 -5.70 -20.01
C GLU A 121 -4.91 -4.54 -20.97
N PRO A 122 -5.81 -4.20 -21.89
CA PRO A 122 -5.59 -3.14 -22.86
C PRO A 122 -5.30 -1.77 -22.24
N TRP A 123 -5.92 -1.43 -21.11
CA TRP A 123 -5.66 -0.16 -20.45
C TRP A 123 -4.20 -0.01 -20.02
N LEU A 124 -3.59 -1.07 -19.52
CA LEU A 124 -2.18 -1.06 -19.15
C LEU A 124 -1.29 -1.01 -20.39
N ASN A 125 -1.56 -1.82 -21.41
CA ASN A 125 -0.81 -1.82 -22.66
C ASN A 125 -0.79 -0.43 -23.33
N ASP A 126 -1.98 0.18 -23.41
CA ASP A 126 -2.20 1.38 -24.23
C ASP A 126 -1.90 2.68 -23.46
N HIS A 127 -2.08 2.69 -22.13
CA HIS A 127 -2.08 3.94 -21.38
C HIS A 127 -1.08 4.01 -20.22
N THR A 128 -0.34 2.96 -19.88
CA THR A 128 0.64 3.03 -18.79
C THR A 128 1.99 3.53 -19.28
N ASP A 129 2.57 4.49 -18.56
CA ASP A 129 3.98 4.80 -18.62
C ASP A 129 4.74 3.91 -17.63
N PHE A 130 5.30 2.82 -18.12
CA PHE A 130 6.08 1.90 -17.30
C PHE A 130 7.44 2.47 -16.86
N GLY A 131 7.84 3.62 -17.39
CA GLY A 131 8.96 4.43 -16.90
C GLY A 131 8.61 5.30 -15.70
N GLU A 132 7.31 5.40 -15.33
CA GLU A 132 6.82 6.20 -14.20
C GLU A 132 5.87 5.40 -13.32
N VAL A 133 6.39 4.34 -12.68
CA VAL A 133 5.62 3.49 -11.77
C VAL A 133 5.95 3.83 -10.31
N PHE A 134 4.90 3.91 -9.52
CA PHE A 134 4.94 4.15 -8.08
C PHE A 134 4.26 3.02 -7.32
N VAL A 135 4.66 2.81 -6.09
CA VAL A 135 3.97 1.95 -5.13
C VAL A 135 3.63 2.78 -3.89
N GLY A 136 2.45 2.61 -3.35
CA GLY A 136 2.04 3.31 -2.15
C GLY A 136 1.11 2.46 -1.29
N GLY A 137 1.00 2.83 -0.01
CA GLY A 137 0.08 2.17 0.90
C GLY A 137 0.10 2.79 2.29
N ASP A 138 -0.87 2.39 3.10
CA ASP A 138 -1.03 2.84 4.47
C ASP A 138 -0.83 1.71 5.46
N SER A 139 -0.31 2.02 6.66
CA SER A 139 -0.16 1.04 7.75
C SER A 139 0.60 -0.21 7.28
N ALA A 140 0.00 -1.39 7.35
CA ALA A 140 0.53 -2.65 6.78
C ALA A 140 0.82 -2.54 5.28
N GLY A 141 0.00 -1.80 4.51
CA GLY A 141 0.25 -1.52 3.10
C GLY A 141 1.50 -0.67 2.86
N GLY A 142 1.84 0.22 3.80
CA GLY A 142 3.11 0.96 3.79
C GLY A 142 4.32 0.03 3.97
N ASN A 143 4.23 -0.96 4.85
CA ASN A 143 5.24 -2.01 5.01
C ASN A 143 5.39 -2.85 3.74
N ILE A 144 4.26 -3.27 3.14
CA ILE A 144 4.28 -4.01 1.88
C ILE A 144 4.92 -3.16 0.77
N SER A 145 4.64 -1.85 0.70
CA SER A 145 5.25 -0.94 -0.27
C SER A 145 6.78 -0.90 -0.16
N HIS A 146 7.33 -0.84 1.07
CA HIS A 146 8.75 -1.02 1.32
C HIS A 146 9.26 -2.37 0.81
N THR A 147 8.58 -3.46 1.15
CA THR A 147 8.97 -4.83 0.75
C THR A 147 8.98 -4.99 -0.78
N LEU A 148 8.03 -4.36 -1.49
CA LEU A 148 7.99 -4.34 -2.94
C LEU A 148 9.20 -3.60 -3.52
N ALA A 149 9.53 -2.42 -2.99
CA ALA A 149 10.69 -1.66 -3.43
C ALA A 149 12.02 -2.40 -3.15
N PHE A 150 12.14 -3.07 -2.01
CA PHE A 150 13.29 -3.92 -1.70
C PHE A 150 13.41 -5.08 -2.71
N ARG A 151 12.30 -5.76 -3.04
CA ARG A 151 12.30 -6.83 -4.05
C ARG A 151 12.70 -6.32 -5.42
N VAL A 152 12.17 -5.17 -5.85
CA VAL A 152 12.57 -4.55 -7.12
C VAL A 152 14.07 -4.26 -7.15
N GLY A 153 14.65 -3.75 -6.05
CA GLY A 153 16.09 -3.49 -5.96
C GLY A 153 16.94 -4.76 -5.94
N SER A 154 16.42 -5.85 -5.33
CA SER A 154 17.16 -7.09 -5.15
C SER A 154 17.14 -8.01 -6.36
N ILE A 155 16.00 -8.14 -7.04
CA ILE A 155 15.81 -9.09 -8.15
C ILE A 155 15.41 -8.45 -9.46
N GLY A 156 15.22 -7.13 -9.45
CA GLY A 156 14.75 -6.37 -10.61
C GLY A 156 13.25 -6.53 -10.90
N LEU A 157 12.76 -5.71 -11.82
CA LEU A 157 11.41 -5.79 -12.39
C LEU A 157 11.51 -5.41 -13.88
N PRO A 158 11.73 -6.36 -14.79
CA PRO A 158 11.97 -6.07 -16.20
C PRO A 158 10.86 -5.23 -16.83
N GLY A 159 11.24 -4.23 -17.61
CA GLY A 159 10.31 -3.34 -18.33
C GLY A 159 9.65 -2.26 -17.48
N VAL A 160 9.88 -2.23 -16.15
CA VAL A 160 9.28 -1.27 -15.23
C VAL A 160 10.37 -0.51 -14.47
N ARG A 161 10.26 0.82 -14.44
CA ARG A 161 11.04 1.67 -13.55
C ARG A 161 10.18 2.09 -12.35
N LEU A 162 10.53 1.59 -11.18
CA LEU A 162 9.92 2.03 -9.94
C LEU A 162 10.53 3.37 -9.51
N VAL A 163 9.78 4.46 -9.72
CA VAL A 163 10.26 5.82 -9.43
C VAL A 163 10.21 6.12 -7.95
N GLY A 164 9.13 5.73 -7.27
CA GLY A 164 8.99 6.08 -5.86
C GLY A 164 8.02 5.20 -5.09
N ILE A 165 8.16 5.27 -3.76
CA ILE A 165 7.19 4.67 -2.83
C ILE A 165 6.61 5.73 -1.90
N ILE A 166 5.34 5.52 -1.53
CA ILE A 166 4.58 6.36 -0.61
C ILE A 166 4.13 5.48 0.55
N MET A 167 4.50 5.86 1.77
CA MET A 167 4.13 5.11 2.97
C MET A 167 3.39 6.04 3.94
N ALA A 168 2.08 5.84 4.05
CA ALA A 168 1.25 6.59 4.99
C ALA A 168 1.13 5.83 6.30
N HIS A 169 1.66 6.39 7.38
CA HIS A 169 1.65 5.80 8.73
C HIS A 169 2.12 4.33 8.76
N PRO A 170 3.29 4.01 8.19
CA PRO A 170 3.69 2.65 7.91
C PRO A 170 3.86 1.81 9.18
N PHE A 171 3.42 0.56 9.11
CA PHE A 171 3.61 -0.41 10.16
C PHE A 171 4.99 -1.06 10.03
N PHE A 172 5.84 -0.84 11.03
CA PHE A 172 7.12 -1.52 11.21
C PHE A 172 7.26 -2.01 12.65
N GLY A 173 8.21 -2.92 12.89
CA GLY A 173 8.50 -3.43 14.21
C GLY A 173 9.02 -2.34 15.16
N GLY A 174 8.60 -2.45 16.43
CA GLY A 174 9.05 -1.61 17.52
C GLY A 174 10.32 -2.16 18.21
N THR A 175 10.32 -2.08 19.54
CA THR A 175 11.39 -2.59 20.41
C THR A 175 11.09 -3.98 20.99
N GLU A 176 9.88 -4.49 20.79
CA GLU A 176 9.41 -5.78 21.25
C GLU A 176 8.84 -6.57 20.07
N ASP A 177 8.79 -7.90 20.20
CA ASP A 177 8.17 -8.77 19.22
C ASP A 177 6.67 -8.43 19.09
N ASP A 178 6.17 -8.37 17.86
CA ASP A 178 4.75 -8.23 17.57
C ASP A 178 4.09 -9.61 17.53
N GLU A 179 3.25 -9.90 18.53
CA GLU A 179 2.61 -11.21 18.67
C GLU A 179 1.74 -11.59 17.48
N MET A 180 1.08 -10.62 16.85
CA MET A 180 0.26 -10.85 15.66
C MET A 180 1.14 -11.21 14.47
N TRP A 181 2.28 -10.52 14.28
CA TRP A 181 3.26 -10.87 13.26
C TRP A 181 3.83 -12.25 13.46
N LEU A 182 4.23 -12.59 14.71
CA LEU A 182 4.73 -13.92 15.06
C LEU A 182 3.72 -15.02 14.73
N TYR A 183 2.43 -14.77 14.95
CA TYR A 183 1.37 -15.72 14.65
C TYR A 183 1.13 -15.87 13.13
N MET A 184 1.08 -14.77 12.40
CA MET A 184 0.75 -14.78 10.97
C MET A 184 1.90 -15.26 10.08
N CYS A 185 3.13 -14.95 10.45
CA CYS A 185 4.33 -15.29 9.69
C CYS A 185 5.09 -16.42 10.37
N THR A 186 4.83 -17.64 9.98
CA THR A 186 5.45 -18.86 10.56
C THR A 186 6.96 -18.97 10.34
N ASP A 187 7.48 -18.22 9.34
CA ASP A 187 8.91 -18.15 9.00
C ASP A 187 9.58 -16.86 9.52
N ASN A 188 8.93 -16.15 10.45
CA ASN A 188 9.43 -14.90 11.00
C ASN A 188 10.71 -15.09 11.84
N ARG A 189 11.43 -13.98 12.05
CA ARG A 189 12.64 -13.90 12.87
C ARG A 189 12.46 -12.99 14.09
N GLY A 190 11.23 -12.76 14.55
CA GLY A 190 10.94 -11.81 15.61
C GLY A 190 11.42 -10.40 15.26
N LEU A 191 12.10 -9.74 16.19
CA LEU A 191 12.67 -8.40 16.01
C LEU A 191 13.72 -8.32 14.90
N ASP A 192 14.39 -9.43 14.58
CA ASP A 192 15.41 -9.48 13.52
C ASP A 192 14.81 -9.76 12.15
N ASP A 193 13.47 -9.80 12.02
CA ASP A 193 12.81 -9.96 10.73
C ASP A 193 12.96 -8.70 9.89
N PRO A 194 13.67 -8.76 8.73
CA PRO A 194 13.89 -7.56 7.91
C PRO A 194 12.61 -6.97 7.33
N ARG A 195 11.52 -7.74 7.26
CA ARG A 195 10.21 -7.23 6.85
C ARG A 195 9.61 -6.28 7.89
N MET A 196 9.95 -6.51 9.18
CA MET A 196 9.49 -5.67 10.29
C MET A 196 10.54 -4.64 10.72
N ASN A 197 11.81 -5.01 10.69
CA ASN A 197 12.92 -4.17 11.14
C ASN A 197 14.05 -4.16 10.09
N PRO A 198 13.83 -3.54 8.91
CA PRO A 198 14.86 -3.51 7.86
C PRO A 198 16.16 -2.90 8.39
N GLY A 199 17.27 -3.58 8.12
CA GLY A 199 18.61 -3.11 8.43
C GLY A 199 19.10 -2.08 7.40
N LEU A 200 20.29 -1.54 7.63
CA LEU A 200 20.86 -0.55 6.71
C LEU A 200 21.17 -1.15 5.33
N GLU A 201 21.53 -2.42 5.30
CA GLU A 201 21.86 -3.14 4.05
C GLU A 201 20.61 -3.34 3.18
N GLU A 202 19.48 -3.78 3.78
CA GLU A 202 18.22 -3.90 3.07
C GLU A 202 17.71 -2.54 2.57
N LEU A 203 17.80 -1.51 3.41
CA LEU A 203 17.40 -0.16 3.03
C LEU A 203 18.27 0.42 1.91
N ALA A 204 19.56 0.09 1.86
CA ALA A 204 20.46 0.51 0.79
C ALA A 204 20.06 -0.08 -0.58
N MET A 205 19.32 -1.20 -0.58
CA MET A 205 18.93 -1.93 -1.79
C MET A 205 17.55 -1.55 -2.33
N LEU A 206 16.89 -0.51 -1.79
CA LEU A 206 15.58 -0.10 -2.34
C LEU A 206 15.69 0.25 -3.82
N GLY A 207 14.88 -0.40 -4.65
CA GLY A 207 14.85 -0.26 -6.10
C GLY A 207 13.98 0.90 -6.59
N CYS A 208 13.91 1.99 -5.81
CA CYS A 208 13.22 3.22 -6.18
C CYS A 208 14.13 4.43 -5.99
N GLU A 209 13.75 5.57 -6.55
CA GLU A 209 14.54 6.81 -6.51
C GLU A 209 14.07 7.78 -5.42
N ARG A 210 12.80 7.67 -5.00
CA ARG A 210 12.17 8.58 -4.06
C ARG A 210 11.30 7.84 -3.05
N VAL A 211 11.30 8.33 -1.81
CA VAL A 211 10.44 7.81 -0.73
C VAL A 211 9.72 8.96 -0.06
N LEU A 212 8.39 8.88 0.05
CA LEU A 212 7.57 9.80 0.82
C LEU A 212 6.95 9.05 1.99
N ILE A 213 7.17 9.57 3.20
CA ILE A 213 6.66 8.99 4.44
C ILE A 213 5.75 10.00 5.12
N PHE A 214 4.55 9.57 5.51
CA PHE A 214 3.71 10.31 6.43
C PHE A 214 3.74 9.63 7.79
N VAL A 215 3.77 10.44 8.85
CA VAL A 215 3.58 10.02 10.23
C VAL A 215 2.53 10.91 10.88
N ALA A 216 1.75 10.41 11.82
CA ALA A 216 0.76 11.20 12.53
C ALA A 216 1.17 11.34 14.00
N GLU A 217 0.99 12.54 14.54
CA GLU A 217 1.48 12.88 15.89
C GLU A 217 0.92 11.97 16.99
N LYS A 218 -0.38 11.65 16.89
CA LYS A 218 -1.10 10.81 17.87
C LYS A 218 -1.16 9.33 17.51
N ASP A 219 -0.38 8.93 16.50
CA ASP A 219 -0.28 7.54 16.06
C ASP A 219 0.79 6.79 16.88
N TYR A 220 0.46 5.63 17.40
CA TYR A 220 1.43 4.75 18.07
C TYR A 220 2.56 4.29 17.14
N LEU A 221 2.36 4.33 15.81
CA LEU A 221 3.37 4.02 14.80
C LEU A 221 4.25 5.21 14.42
N ASN A 222 4.03 6.41 14.99
CA ASN A 222 4.84 7.60 14.69
C ASN A 222 6.33 7.34 14.86
N VAL A 223 6.71 6.75 15.99
CA VAL A 223 8.11 6.49 16.34
C VAL A 223 8.77 5.53 15.35
N VAL A 224 8.09 4.46 14.95
CA VAL A 224 8.67 3.48 14.02
C VAL A 224 8.81 4.05 12.60
N GLY A 225 7.85 4.87 12.16
CA GLY A 225 7.96 5.59 10.89
C GLY A 225 9.14 6.58 10.85
N ARG A 226 9.36 7.32 11.95
CA ARG A 226 10.53 8.21 12.10
C ARG A 226 11.84 7.43 12.14
N ASN A 227 11.87 6.32 12.87
CA ASN A 227 13.06 5.46 12.93
C ASN A 227 13.42 4.91 11.55
N TYR A 228 12.42 4.48 10.77
CA TYR A 228 12.63 4.06 9.39
C TYR A 228 13.26 5.18 8.54
N TYR A 229 12.71 6.40 8.59
CA TYR A 229 13.26 7.57 7.89
C TYR A 229 14.73 7.81 8.25
N GLU A 230 15.08 7.81 9.54
CA GLU A 230 16.46 8.04 9.99
C GLU A 230 17.41 6.91 9.58
N LYS A 231 16.95 5.65 9.61
CA LYS A 231 17.71 4.51 9.10
C LYS A 231 17.96 4.62 7.59
N LEU A 232 16.92 4.97 6.82
CA LEU A 232 17.03 5.10 5.37
C LEU A 232 18.06 6.17 4.98
N LYS A 233 18.06 7.30 5.65
CA LYS A 233 19.10 8.37 5.44
C LYS A 233 20.52 7.88 5.69
N LYS A 234 20.68 6.94 6.61
CA LYS A 234 22.01 6.40 7.02
C LYS A 234 22.42 5.17 6.21
N SER A 235 21.50 4.55 5.47
CA SER A 235 21.74 3.27 4.79
C SER A 235 22.72 3.35 3.62
N GLY A 236 22.95 4.53 3.08
CA GLY A 236 23.73 4.70 1.84
C GLY A 236 22.89 4.54 0.56
N TRP A 237 21.57 4.35 0.68
CA TRP A 237 20.66 4.45 -0.45
C TRP A 237 20.80 5.79 -1.18
N LYS A 238 20.72 5.78 -2.51
CA LYS A 238 21.06 6.93 -3.34
C LYS A 238 19.87 7.81 -3.73
N GLY A 239 18.68 7.43 -3.35
CA GLY A 239 17.47 8.22 -3.63
C GLY A 239 17.25 9.34 -2.62
N SER A 240 16.12 10.01 -2.74
CA SER A 240 15.66 11.07 -1.85
C SER A 240 14.51 10.60 -0.96
N VAL A 241 14.55 10.94 0.32
CA VAL A 241 13.47 10.64 1.27
C VAL A 241 12.92 11.89 1.91
N GLU A 242 11.61 11.99 1.96
CA GLU A 242 10.87 13.04 2.63
C GLU A 242 9.97 12.45 3.70
N ILE A 243 9.86 13.11 4.85
CA ILE A 243 8.90 12.78 5.90
C ILE A 243 7.99 13.98 6.17
N VAL A 244 6.70 13.72 6.28
CA VAL A 244 5.67 14.72 6.60
C VAL A 244 4.96 14.28 7.86
N GLU A 245 4.85 15.17 8.85
CA GLU A 245 4.08 14.93 10.05
C GLU A 245 2.70 15.55 9.95
N ASN A 246 1.68 14.75 10.22
CA ASN A 246 0.30 15.19 10.35
C ASN A 246 0.03 15.52 11.82
N GLU A 247 0.19 16.81 12.17
CA GLU A 247 -0.03 17.31 13.52
C GLU A 247 -1.46 17.10 13.99
N ASN A 248 -1.63 16.74 15.26
CA ASN A 248 -2.91 16.47 15.94
C ASN A 248 -3.73 15.31 15.37
N GLU A 249 -3.23 14.54 14.41
CA GLU A 249 -3.91 13.44 13.78
C GLU A 249 -3.50 12.07 14.35
N GLY A 250 -4.39 11.08 14.21
CA GLY A 250 -4.17 9.69 14.58
C GLY A 250 -3.97 8.79 13.36
N HIS A 251 -3.82 7.50 13.63
CA HIS A 251 -3.56 6.48 12.61
C HIS A 251 -4.60 6.49 11.49
N CYS A 252 -4.13 6.63 10.24
CA CYS A 252 -4.93 6.60 9.00
C CYS A 252 -6.19 7.47 9.04
N PHE A 253 -6.11 8.65 9.66
CA PHE A 253 -7.22 9.60 9.81
C PHE A 253 -7.89 9.93 8.49
N PHE A 254 -7.13 10.00 7.41
CA PHE A 254 -7.58 10.35 6.06
C PHE A 254 -8.56 9.33 5.43
N LEU A 255 -8.65 8.11 5.99
CA LEU A 255 -9.65 7.10 5.60
C LEU A 255 -11.01 7.32 6.27
N ARG A 256 -11.10 8.17 7.29
CA ARG A 256 -12.34 8.44 8.04
C ARG A 256 -13.07 9.67 7.55
N ASP A 257 -12.33 10.72 7.21
CA ASP A 257 -12.87 11.96 6.67
C ASP A 257 -11.99 12.49 5.54
N PHE A 258 -12.40 12.19 4.31
CA PHE A 258 -11.68 12.58 3.09
C PHE A 258 -11.72 14.07 2.82
N ASN A 259 -12.64 14.81 3.43
CA ASN A 259 -12.87 16.22 3.16
C ASN A 259 -12.30 17.15 4.24
N CYS A 260 -11.78 16.62 5.33
CA CYS A 260 -11.11 17.46 6.30
C CYS A 260 -9.81 18.06 5.70
N GLU A 261 -9.44 19.24 6.17
CA GLU A 261 -8.28 20.01 5.67
C GLU A 261 -7.01 19.15 5.63
N LYS A 262 -6.73 18.41 6.71
CA LYS A 262 -5.54 17.55 6.82
C LYS A 262 -5.53 16.39 5.82
N SER A 263 -6.69 15.79 5.52
CA SER A 263 -6.79 14.75 4.49
C SER A 263 -6.56 15.31 3.09
N LEU A 264 -7.04 16.53 2.83
CA LEU A 264 -6.78 17.23 1.58
C LEU A 264 -5.30 17.60 1.44
N GLU A 265 -4.65 18.11 2.49
CA GLU A 265 -3.22 18.41 2.50
C GLU A 265 -2.37 17.14 2.21
N LEU A 266 -2.68 16.02 2.88
CA LEU A 266 -2.01 14.74 2.63
C LEU A 266 -2.18 14.31 1.17
N THR A 267 -3.41 14.32 0.64
CA THR A 267 -3.69 13.95 -0.75
C THR A 267 -2.95 14.86 -1.73
N GLN A 268 -2.94 16.18 -1.51
CA GLN A 268 -2.20 17.14 -2.34
C GLN A 268 -0.69 16.85 -2.33
N LYS A 269 -0.15 16.46 -1.19
CA LYS A 269 1.27 16.08 -1.08
C LYS A 269 1.57 14.80 -1.87
N VAL A 270 0.69 13.79 -1.79
CA VAL A 270 0.76 12.58 -2.63
C VAL A 270 0.73 12.94 -4.11
N VAL A 271 -0.23 13.76 -4.53
CA VAL A 271 -0.36 14.25 -5.93
C VAL A 271 0.91 14.98 -6.38
N SER A 272 1.44 15.86 -5.52
CA SER A 272 2.68 16.58 -5.83
C SER A 272 3.86 15.64 -5.99
N PHE A 273 3.97 14.60 -5.15
CA PHE A 273 5.02 13.60 -5.23
C PHE A 273 4.93 12.78 -6.54
N LEU A 274 3.72 12.38 -6.95
CA LEU A 274 3.49 11.63 -8.18
C LEU A 274 3.79 12.47 -9.44
N LYS A 275 3.57 13.78 -9.40
CA LYS A 275 3.80 14.72 -10.52
C LYS A 275 5.23 15.25 -10.62
N GLN A 276 6.09 15.03 -9.64
CA GLN A 276 7.48 15.44 -9.73
C GLN A 276 8.19 14.65 -10.83
N THR A 277 8.61 15.33 -11.88
CA THR A 277 9.47 14.73 -12.91
C THR A 277 10.83 14.40 -12.31
N SER A 278 11.34 13.20 -12.60
CA SER A 278 12.73 12.86 -12.29
C SER A 278 13.65 13.75 -13.12
N CYS A 279 14.55 14.49 -12.47
CA CYS A 279 15.57 15.30 -13.15
C CYS A 279 16.65 14.42 -13.77
#